data_1a691add2465a192fc26091b95295aa0
#
_entry.id   1a691add2465a192fc26091b95295aa0
#
_cell.length_a   1.000
_cell.length_b   1.000
_cell.length_c   1.000
_cell.angle_alpha   90.00
_cell.angle_beta   90.00
_cell.angle_gamma   90.00
#
_symmetry.space_group_name_H-M   'P 1'
#
loop_
_entity.id
_entity.type
_entity.pdbx_description
1 polymer ?
#
loop_
_entity_poly.entity_id
_entity_poly.type
_entity_poly.pdbx_seq_one_letter_code
_entity_poly.pdbx_strand_id
1 'polypeptide(L)'
;MSRSTLAITSLILALSVPAVNAQVSEGEYIATLGDCVACHTSNSEQPLAGGMAFPTPVGDVYSTNISPDKTHGIGNYTLEDFIKAMRDGVAKEGHNLYPAMPYTSYAKMRDEDLEALYRYLMDEVEPQAVANRPTDIIWPLSMRWPLAVWKWFYHDDSQFEPDSKQSDEWNRGAYLVQGAGHCGTCHTPRGFAMQELALDGTNDKYLKGAELDGWYAGDIRGDLYSQEEMVALLKTGRSDKEAVLGPMADVITHSSQHFREDDLNSIVTYVRSLSTTPVSAPTQLAQASESAKTDYKMYCGTCHGSDGVGRDHIIPALAGNSTVLADNPASLVNILLHGGQTATTKAHIGYNMPAYDWKFNDQQAADLLNYIRASWGNQGAPVSAQNVKAQR
;
A
#
# COMPACT_ATOMS: atom_id res chain seq x y z
N MET A 1 42.02 -62.36 40.94
CA MET A 1 42.18 -61.49 39.76
C MET A 1 40.97 -60.59 39.67
N SER A 2 41.06 -59.40 40.26
CA SER A 2 39.94 -58.44 40.26
C SER A 2 40.16 -57.41 39.15
N ARG A 3 39.23 -57.26 38.23
CA ARG A 3 39.23 -56.27 37.16
C ARG A 3 38.41 -55.09 37.61
N SER A 4 39.03 -53.98 37.90
CA SER A 4 38.37 -52.70 38.15
C SER A 4 38.06 -52.00 36.83
N THR A 5 36.77 -51.77 36.60
CA THR A 5 36.28 -51.02 35.45
C THR A 5 36.15 -49.54 35.85
N LEU A 6 36.97 -48.68 35.24
CA LEU A 6 36.81 -47.22 35.37
C LEU A 6 35.71 -46.76 34.46
N ALA A 7 34.66 -46.16 35.03
CA ALA A 7 33.63 -45.44 34.31
C ALA A 7 34.04 -43.97 34.12
N ILE A 8 34.25 -43.57 32.88
CA ILE A 8 34.52 -42.15 32.51
C ILE A 8 33.15 -41.50 32.27
N THR A 9 32.75 -40.63 33.19
CA THR A 9 31.53 -39.82 33.04
C THR A 9 31.91 -38.55 32.29
N SER A 10 31.53 -38.47 31.01
CA SER A 10 31.71 -37.25 30.22
C SER A 10 30.62 -36.26 30.56
N LEU A 11 31.03 -35.16 31.19
CA LEU A 11 30.17 -34.02 31.51
C LEU A 11 30.05 -33.13 30.25
N ILE A 12 28.91 -33.22 29.54
CA ILE A 12 28.58 -32.31 28.40
C ILE A 12 28.06 -31.02 29.01
N LEU A 13 28.91 -29.98 28.98
CA LEU A 13 28.49 -28.62 29.30
C LEU A 13 27.73 -28.05 28.11
N ALA A 14 26.40 -28.02 28.19
CA ALA A 14 25.55 -27.34 27.23
C ALA A 14 25.69 -25.83 27.44
N LEU A 15 26.47 -25.19 26.59
CA LEU A 15 26.51 -23.73 26.45
C LEU A 15 25.19 -23.28 25.81
N SER A 16 24.23 -22.83 26.61
CA SER A 16 23.08 -22.10 26.15
C SER A 16 23.53 -20.74 25.65
N VAL A 17 23.71 -20.58 24.34
CA VAL A 17 23.83 -19.28 23.70
C VAL A 17 22.44 -18.63 23.81
N PRO A 18 22.29 -17.47 24.49
CA PRO A 18 21.02 -16.76 24.47
C PRO A 18 20.74 -16.39 23.01
N ALA A 19 19.57 -16.75 22.50
CA ALA A 19 19.10 -16.20 21.24
C ALA A 19 18.94 -14.68 21.42
N VAL A 20 19.88 -13.92 20.91
CA VAL A 20 19.73 -12.47 20.78
C VAL A 20 18.63 -12.29 19.75
N ASN A 21 17.42 -12.00 20.22
CA ASN A 21 16.41 -11.40 19.35
C ASN A 21 17.02 -10.07 18.89
N ALA A 22 17.53 -10.02 17.67
CA ALA A 22 17.96 -8.77 17.08
C ALA A 22 16.74 -7.85 17.06
N GLN A 23 16.75 -6.84 17.90
CA GLN A 23 15.70 -5.82 17.91
C GLN A 23 15.86 -5.03 16.62
N VAL A 24 14.79 -4.93 15.82
CA VAL A 24 14.74 -4.13 14.60
C VAL A 24 15.18 -2.71 14.92
N SER A 25 16.14 -2.17 14.16
CA SER A 25 16.62 -0.80 14.38
C SER A 25 15.50 0.22 14.10
N GLU A 26 15.56 1.40 14.69
CA GLU A 26 14.55 2.44 14.42
C GLU A 26 14.57 2.84 12.95
N GLY A 27 15.74 2.88 12.31
CA GLY A 27 15.86 3.17 10.87
C GLY A 27 15.22 2.10 10.00
N GLU A 28 15.40 0.82 10.32
CA GLU A 28 14.73 -0.31 9.66
C GLU A 28 13.21 -0.21 9.84
N TYR A 29 12.76 0.15 11.05
CA TYR A 29 11.34 0.34 11.31
C TYR A 29 10.75 1.49 10.48
N ILE A 30 11.46 2.62 10.35
CA ILE A 30 11.03 3.74 9.51
C ILE A 30 11.02 3.35 8.02
N ALA A 31 12.01 2.59 7.55
CA ALA A 31 12.01 2.03 6.19
C ALA A 31 10.79 1.13 5.95
N THR A 32 10.37 0.38 6.96
CA THR A 32 9.17 -0.47 6.95
C THR A 32 7.90 0.38 6.94
N LEU A 33 7.82 1.44 7.76
CA LEU A 33 6.69 2.39 7.75
C LEU A 33 6.51 3.05 6.37
N GLY A 34 7.63 3.41 5.73
CA GLY A 34 7.66 4.04 4.40
C GLY A 34 7.55 3.07 3.23
N ASP A 35 7.43 1.76 3.49
CA ASP A 35 7.35 0.70 2.48
C ASP A 35 8.44 0.81 1.39
N CYS A 36 9.65 1.19 1.80
CA CYS A 36 10.75 1.45 0.87
C CYS A 36 11.06 0.25 -0.03
N VAL A 37 10.95 -0.95 0.54
CA VAL A 37 11.22 -2.22 -0.15
C VAL A 37 10.25 -2.44 -1.32
N ALA A 38 8.95 -2.17 -1.16
CA ALA A 38 7.96 -2.42 -2.21
C ALA A 38 8.23 -1.59 -3.47
N CYS A 39 8.68 -0.34 -3.30
CA CYS A 39 9.00 0.52 -4.42
C CYS A 39 10.43 0.33 -4.94
N HIS A 40 11.40 0.05 -4.08
CA HIS A 40 12.81 0.02 -4.45
C HIS A 40 13.39 -1.38 -4.61
N THR A 41 12.55 -2.42 -4.75
CA THR A 41 13.00 -3.81 -4.99
C THR A 41 12.23 -4.44 -6.15
N SER A 42 12.79 -4.44 -7.33
CA SER A 42 12.21 -5.16 -8.49
C SER A 42 12.64 -6.63 -8.55
N ASN A 43 13.71 -7.00 -7.85
CA ASN A 43 14.23 -8.36 -7.72
C ASN A 43 14.50 -8.65 -6.24
N SER A 44 13.83 -9.65 -5.69
CA SER A 44 13.96 -10.04 -4.28
C SER A 44 15.38 -10.48 -3.86
N GLU A 45 16.20 -10.90 -4.81
CA GLU A 45 17.63 -11.24 -4.56
C GLU A 45 18.50 -9.97 -4.42
N GLN A 46 17.99 -8.81 -4.82
CA GLN A 46 18.69 -7.53 -4.82
C GLN A 46 17.81 -6.44 -4.15
N PRO A 47 17.56 -6.56 -2.85
CA PRO A 47 16.69 -5.63 -2.15
C PRO A 47 17.24 -4.19 -2.21
N LEU A 48 16.34 -3.24 -2.36
CA LEU A 48 16.63 -1.80 -2.44
C LEU A 48 17.50 -1.38 -3.65
N ALA A 49 17.68 -2.26 -4.64
CA ALA A 49 18.40 -1.97 -5.89
C ALA A 49 17.57 -1.17 -6.91
N GLY A 50 16.31 -0.88 -6.63
CA GLY A 50 15.43 -0.15 -7.54
C GLY A 50 14.90 -0.96 -8.71
N GLY A 51 14.55 -0.27 -9.80
CA GLY A 51 14.12 -0.89 -11.07
C GLY A 51 12.63 -1.18 -11.19
N MET A 52 11.81 -0.90 -10.16
CA MET A 52 10.35 -0.98 -10.24
C MET A 52 9.81 0.08 -11.19
N ALA A 53 8.94 -0.33 -12.10
CA ALA A 53 8.28 0.57 -13.04
C ALA A 53 7.01 1.16 -12.46
N PHE A 54 6.85 2.48 -12.61
CA PHE A 54 5.64 3.22 -12.27
C PHE A 54 5.09 3.82 -13.57
N PRO A 55 4.03 3.22 -14.15
CA PRO A 55 3.41 3.72 -15.37
C PRO A 55 2.81 5.11 -15.15
N THR A 56 3.00 5.99 -16.12
CA THR A 56 2.33 7.29 -16.16
C THR A 56 1.73 7.52 -17.55
N PRO A 57 0.78 8.45 -17.72
CA PRO A 57 0.22 8.75 -19.04
C PRO A 57 1.25 9.22 -20.07
N VAL A 58 2.48 9.53 -19.62
CA VAL A 58 3.54 10.13 -20.47
C VAL A 58 4.82 9.28 -20.52
N GLY A 59 4.77 8.05 -20.04
CA GLY A 59 5.88 7.09 -19.99
C GLY A 59 6.19 6.61 -18.58
N ASP A 60 7.11 5.67 -18.45
CA ASP A 60 7.41 5.03 -17.17
C ASP A 60 8.50 5.79 -16.39
N VAL A 61 8.27 5.88 -15.08
CA VAL A 61 9.28 6.25 -14.09
C VAL A 61 9.78 4.99 -13.42
N TYR A 62 11.09 4.85 -13.25
CA TYR A 62 11.68 3.71 -12.54
C TYR A 62 12.23 4.15 -11.19
N SER A 63 12.00 3.33 -10.15
CA SER A 63 12.62 3.54 -8.85
C SER A 63 14.13 3.40 -8.96
N THR A 64 14.85 4.19 -8.18
CA THR A 64 16.30 4.19 -8.14
C THR A 64 16.84 3.21 -7.11
N ASN A 65 18.09 2.81 -7.28
CA ASN A 65 18.86 2.07 -6.30
C ASN A 65 19.13 2.99 -5.08
N ILE A 66 18.61 2.60 -3.93
CA ILE A 66 18.80 3.32 -2.64
C ILE A 66 19.68 2.54 -1.66
N SER A 67 20.36 1.47 -2.14
CA SER A 67 21.41 0.79 -1.34
C SER A 67 22.66 1.67 -1.21
N PRO A 68 23.56 1.36 -0.26
CA PRO A 68 24.80 2.14 -0.04
C PRO A 68 25.88 1.85 -1.09
N ASP A 69 25.52 1.39 -2.29
CA ASP A 69 26.47 1.27 -3.40
C ASP A 69 26.93 2.67 -3.85
N LYS A 70 28.26 2.87 -3.95
CA LYS A 70 28.85 4.18 -4.27
C LYS A 70 28.76 4.56 -5.73
N THR A 71 28.51 3.60 -6.61
CA THR A 71 28.48 3.82 -8.07
C THR A 71 27.06 3.98 -8.59
N HIS A 72 26.15 3.17 -8.08
CA HIS A 72 24.79 3.06 -8.62
C HIS A 72 23.70 3.45 -7.61
N GLY A 73 24.00 3.44 -6.30
CA GLY A 73 23.10 3.75 -5.22
C GLY A 73 23.39 5.10 -4.56
N ILE A 74 22.97 5.21 -3.30
CA ILE A 74 23.13 6.43 -2.49
C ILE A 74 24.39 6.45 -1.63
N GLY A 75 25.35 5.52 -1.80
CA GLY A 75 26.55 5.35 -0.97
C GLY A 75 27.49 6.55 -0.89
N ASN A 76 27.28 7.57 -1.73
CA ASN A 76 28.01 8.85 -1.68
C ASN A 76 27.15 10.01 -1.15
N TYR A 77 25.87 9.79 -0.78
CA TYR A 77 25.03 10.83 -0.19
C TYR A 77 25.52 11.19 1.21
N THR A 78 25.54 12.47 1.52
CA THR A 78 25.60 12.95 2.90
C THR A 78 24.20 12.90 3.51
N LEU A 79 24.10 13.01 4.84
CA LEU A 79 22.80 13.15 5.50
C LEU A 79 22.00 14.34 4.94
N GLU A 80 22.67 15.46 4.66
CA GLU A 80 22.04 16.64 4.06
C GLU A 80 21.49 16.35 2.64
N ASP A 81 22.27 15.66 1.78
CA ASP A 81 21.82 15.21 0.46
C ASP A 81 20.59 14.31 0.57
N PHE A 82 20.59 13.39 1.55
CA PHE A 82 19.48 12.46 1.79
C PHE A 82 18.22 13.18 2.27
N ILE A 83 18.33 14.04 3.29
CA ILE A 83 17.20 14.84 3.79
C ILE A 83 16.62 15.69 2.66
N LYS A 84 17.45 16.30 1.82
CA LYS A 84 17.02 17.09 0.67
C LYS A 84 16.28 16.26 -0.37
N ALA A 85 16.72 15.02 -0.61
CA ALA A 85 16.01 14.12 -1.52
C ALA A 85 14.64 13.71 -0.96
N MET A 86 14.57 13.38 0.34
CA MET A 86 13.36 12.95 1.02
C MET A 86 12.35 14.09 1.22
N ARG A 87 12.82 15.28 1.63
CA ARG A 87 11.96 16.43 1.96
C ARG A 87 11.65 17.29 0.76
N ASP A 88 12.66 17.65 -0.03
CA ASP A 88 12.50 18.61 -1.13
C ASP A 88 12.32 17.93 -2.49
N GLY A 89 12.47 16.62 -2.58
CA GLY A 89 12.47 15.91 -3.86
C GLY A 89 13.58 16.39 -4.79
N VAL A 90 14.81 16.59 -4.27
CA VAL A 90 15.99 17.01 -5.04
C VAL A 90 17.12 16.02 -4.83
N ALA A 91 17.53 15.35 -5.91
CA ALA A 91 18.67 14.42 -5.86
C ALA A 91 19.98 15.15 -5.58
N LYS A 92 21.01 14.41 -5.10
CA LYS A 92 22.36 14.93 -4.87
C LYS A 92 22.94 15.69 -6.06
N GLU A 93 22.65 15.24 -7.28
CA GLU A 93 23.10 15.87 -8.54
C GLU A 93 22.36 17.18 -8.85
N GLY A 94 21.41 17.60 -8.01
CA GLY A 94 20.67 18.84 -8.10
C GLY A 94 19.44 18.81 -9.01
N HIS A 95 19.09 17.68 -9.59
CA HIS A 95 17.87 17.56 -10.38
C HIS A 95 16.64 17.24 -9.51
N ASN A 96 15.45 17.71 -9.95
CA ASN A 96 14.20 17.39 -9.25
C ASN A 96 13.79 15.94 -9.49
N LEU A 97 13.29 15.29 -8.44
CA LEU A 97 12.67 13.95 -8.52
C LEU A 97 11.24 14.07 -9.06
N TYR A 98 10.78 13.02 -9.72
CA TYR A 98 9.35 12.91 -10.05
C TYR A 98 8.52 12.64 -8.78
N PRO A 99 7.30 13.21 -8.67
CA PRO A 99 6.43 13.00 -7.51
C PRO A 99 5.80 11.59 -7.45
N ALA A 100 6.34 10.63 -8.23
CA ALA A 100 6.15 9.20 -8.02
C ALA A 100 6.82 8.75 -6.70
N MET A 101 7.94 9.38 -6.31
CA MET A 101 8.44 9.32 -4.95
C MET A 101 7.62 10.29 -4.08
N PRO A 102 6.99 9.85 -2.98
CA PRO A 102 6.05 10.67 -2.22
C PRO A 102 6.74 11.65 -1.28
N TYR A 103 7.68 12.46 -1.81
CA TYR A 103 8.41 13.46 -1.02
C TYR A 103 7.46 14.54 -0.45
N THR A 104 6.27 14.74 -1.02
CA THR A 104 5.22 15.60 -0.45
C THR A 104 4.74 15.11 0.92
N SER A 105 4.76 13.80 1.14
CA SER A 105 4.47 13.19 2.44
C SER A 105 5.74 13.09 3.29
N TYR A 106 6.86 12.68 2.73
CA TYR A 106 8.12 12.56 3.48
C TYR A 106 8.62 13.89 4.03
N ALA A 107 8.22 15.03 3.45
CA ALA A 107 8.45 16.35 4.01
C ALA A 107 7.95 16.50 5.44
N LYS A 108 6.87 15.80 5.80
CA LYS A 108 6.30 15.80 7.16
C LYS A 108 7.13 15.03 8.18
N MET A 109 8.12 14.24 7.76
CA MET A 109 8.97 13.47 8.67
C MET A 109 9.93 14.38 9.45
N ARG A 110 10.17 14.01 10.71
CA ARG A 110 11.13 14.69 11.57
C ARG A 110 12.55 14.38 11.14
N ASP A 111 13.47 15.27 11.47
CA ASP A 111 14.90 15.11 11.12
C ASP A 111 15.51 13.88 11.78
N GLU A 112 15.10 13.57 13.03
CA GLU A 112 15.58 12.40 13.77
C GLU A 112 15.20 11.08 13.07
N ASP A 113 13.98 11.03 12.52
CA ASP A 113 13.49 9.84 11.81
C ASP A 113 14.18 9.70 10.44
N LEU A 114 14.43 10.81 9.74
CA LEU A 114 15.20 10.79 8.49
C LEU A 114 16.67 10.42 8.72
N GLU A 115 17.28 10.88 9.84
CA GLU A 115 18.64 10.50 10.22
C GLU A 115 18.72 9.00 10.57
N ALA A 116 17.75 8.47 11.30
CA ALA A 116 17.69 7.04 11.61
C ALA A 116 17.54 6.19 10.34
N LEU A 117 16.66 6.59 9.42
CA LEU A 117 16.49 5.94 8.12
C LEU A 117 17.78 5.99 7.28
N TYR A 118 18.45 7.14 7.23
CA TYR A 118 19.73 7.29 6.53
C TYR A 118 20.80 6.34 7.08
N ARG A 119 20.94 6.26 8.40
CA ARG A 119 21.90 5.35 9.06
C ARG A 119 21.60 3.89 8.72
N TYR A 120 20.33 3.49 8.78
CA TYR A 120 19.93 2.14 8.37
C TYR A 120 20.36 1.84 6.93
N LEU A 121 20.02 2.72 5.99
CA LEU A 121 20.35 2.51 4.57
C LEU A 121 21.86 2.48 4.31
N MET A 122 22.65 3.26 5.06
CA MET A 122 24.08 3.36 4.84
C MET A 122 24.91 2.31 5.58
N ASP A 123 24.44 1.87 6.76
CA ASP A 123 25.26 1.06 7.68
C ASP A 123 24.75 -0.40 7.78
N GLU A 124 23.46 -0.66 7.54
CA GLU A 124 22.83 -1.97 7.76
C GLU A 124 22.41 -2.67 6.45
N VAL A 125 22.21 -1.91 5.36
CA VAL A 125 21.82 -2.45 4.06
C VAL A 125 23.05 -2.87 3.24
N GLU A 126 22.99 -4.04 2.61
CA GLU A 126 24.05 -4.51 1.73
C GLU A 126 24.10 -3.73 0.41
N PRO A 127 25.28 -3.25 -0.04
CA PRO A 127 25.41 -2.54 -1.31
C PRO A 127 25.00 -3.41 -2.50
N GLN A 128 24.18 -2.85 -3.41
CA GLN A 128 23.72 -3.52 -4.62
C GLN A 128 24.32 -2.85 -5.87
N ALA A 129 25.24 -3.53 -6.57
CA ALA A 129 25.90 -3.00 -7.77
C ALA A 129 25.00 -3.08 -9.01
N VAL A 130 23.78 -2.49 -8.91
CA VAL A 130 22.77 -2.50 -9.97
C VAL A 130 22.57 -1.08 -10.48
N ALA A 131 22.80 -0.87 -11.78
CA ALA A 131 22.65 0.44 -12.41
C ALA A 131 21.18 0.87 -12.49
N ASN A 132 20.94 2.16 -12.23
CA ASN A 132 19.60 2.74 -12.35
C ASN A 132 19.10 2.68 -13.79
N ARG A 133 17.84 2.27 -13.94
CA ARG A 133 17.15 2.31 -15.22
C ARG A 133 16.72 3.74 -15.55
N PRO A 134 16.99 4.27 -16.77
CA PRO A 134 16.52 5.58 -17.18
C PRO A 134 14.99 5.60 -17.30
N THR A 135 14.38 6.76 -17.05
CA THR A 135 12.93 6.93 -17.27
C THR A 135 12.61 6.96 -18.77
N ASP A 136 11.42 6.45 -19.12
CA ASP A 136 10.92 6.45 -20.50
C ASP A 136 9.95 7.62 -20.78
N ILE A 137 10.00 8.67 -19.95
CA ILE A 137 9.15 9.86 -20.12
C ILE A 137 9.47 10.57 -21.43
N ILE A 138 8.43 10.84 -22.22
CA ILE A 138 8.56 11.49 -23.52
C ILE A 138 9.06 12.94 -23.42
N TRP A 139 9.90 13.36 -24.36
CA TRP A 139 10.30 14.76 -24.48
C TRP A 139 9.06 15.62 -24.93
N PRO A 140 8.82 16.87 -24.40
CA PRO A 140 9.68 17.61 -23.46
C PRO A 140 9.41 17.35 -21.97
N LEU A 141 8.51 16.44 -21.61
CA LEU A 141 8.12 16.16 -20.23
C LEU A 141 9.22 15.43 -19.42
N SER A 142 10.23 14.87 -20.10
CA SER A 142 11.43 14.33 -19.46
C SER A 142 12.38 15.40 -18.88
N MET A 143 12.17 16.69 -19.20
CA MET A 143 12.93 17.76 -18.57
C MET A 143 12.56 17.89 -17.09
N ARG A 144 13.57 17.94 -16.21
CA ARG A 144 13.37 17.94 -14.76
C ARG A 144 13.13 19.33 -14.15
N TRP A 145 13.55 20.40 -14.85
CA TRP A 145 13.41 21.77 -14.34
C TRP A 145 11.94 22.23 -14.15
N PRO A 146 10.93 21.81 -14.96
CA PRO A 146 9.55 22.24 -14.73
C PRO A 146 8.97 21.70 -13.42
N LEU A 147 9.54 20.61 -12.87
CA LEU A 147 9.14 20.08 -11.58
C LEU A 147 9.42 21.06 -10.42
N ALA A 148 10.36 22.00 -10.58
CA ALA A 148 10.54 23.09 -9.62
C ALA A 148 9.31 24.01 -9.56
N VAL A 149 8.70 24.28 -10.71
CA VAL A 149 7.46 25.06 -10.79
C VAL A 149 6.30 24.28 -10.20
N TRP A 150 6.21 22.98 -10.51
CA TRP A 150 5.21 22.09 -9.90
C TRP A 150 5.33 22.08 -8.38
N LYS A 151 6.53 21.93 -7.83
CA LYS A 151 6.78 21.95 -6.38
C LYS A 151 6.37 23.29 -5.75
N TRP A 152 6.65 24.39 -6.40
CA TRP A 152 6.26 25.71 -5.88
C TRP A 152 4.74 25.87 -5.69
N PHE A 153 3.91 25.18 -6.51
CA PHE A 153 2.46 25.22 -6.39
C PHE A 153 1.87 24.15 -5.45
N TYR A 154 2.50 22.98 -5.37
CA TYR A 154 1.86 21.78 -4.83
C TYR A 154 2.66 21.08 -3.74
N HIS A 155 3.84 21.53 -3.41
CA HIS A 155 4.69 20.96 -2.38
C HIS A 155 4.78 21.89 -1.17
N ASP A 156 4.59 21.32 0.02
CA ASP A 156 4.81 21.97 1.30
C ASP A 156 5.92 21.20 2.03
N ASP A 157 7.07 21.86 2.19
CA ASP A 157 8.28 21.31 2.81
C ASP A 157 8.27 21.37 4.35
N SER A 158 7.18 21.86 4.96
CA SER A 158 7.04 21.95 6.40
C SER A 158 6.94 20.58 7.05
N GLN A 159 7.62 20.38 8.16
CA GLN A 159 7.51 19.20 8.99
C GLN A 159 6.13 19.14 9.68
N PHE A 160 5.75 17.94 10.14
CA PHE A 160 4.54 17.74 10.92
C PHE A 160 4.63 18.45 12.26
N GLU A 161 3.63 19.27 12.56
CA GLU A 161 3.48 19.95 13.84
C GLU A 161 2.32 19.31 14.63
N PRO A 162 2.57 18.82 15.87
CA PRO A 162 1.51 18.24 16.69
C PRO A 162 0.42 19.25 17.04
N ASP A 163 -0.84 18.86 16.92
CA ASP A 163 -1.97 19.66 17.41
C ASP A 163 -2.12 19.48 18.93
N SER A 164 -1.86 20.54 19.67
CA SER A 164 -1.96 20.55 21.14
C SER A 164 -3.38 20.32 21.70
N LYS A 165 -4.40 20.33 20.83
CA LYS A 165 -5.80 20.05 21.20
C LYS A 165 -6.15 18.57 21.09
N GLN A 166 -5.28 17.77 20.47
CA GLN A 166 -5.45 16.35 20.25
C GLN A 166 -4.61 15.52 21.21
N SER A 167 -4.92 14.23 21.33
CA SER A 167 -4.12 13.29 22.12
C SER A 167 -2.79 12.97 21.44
N ASP A 168 -1.83 12.46 22.22
CA ASP A 168 -0.56 11.97 21.69
C ASP A 168 -0.75 10.84 20.70
N GLU A 169 -1.71 9.95 20.95
CA GLU A 169 -2.09 8.86 20.04
C GLU A 169 -2.61 9.40 18.70
N TRP A 170 -3.50 10.38 18.73
CA TRP A 170 -3.99 11.04 17.52
C TRP A 170 -2.86 11.71 16.73
N ASN A 171 -2.00 12.47 17.42
CA ASN A 171 -0.86 13.15 16.81
C ASN A 171 0.14 12.15 16.21
N ARG A 172 0.38 11.02 16.88
CA ARG A 172 1.22 9.95 16.35
C ARG A 172 0.61 9.35 15.08
N GLY A 173 -0.70 9.09 15.08
CA GLY A 173 -1.42 8.60 13.91
C GLY A 173 -1.37 9.59 12.75
N ALA A 174 -1.63 10.88 13.01
CA ALA A 174 -1.54 11.94 12.00
C ALA A 174 -0.15 12.02 11.38
N TYR A 175 0.90 11.99 12.21
CA TYR A 175 2.30 11.97 11.78
C TYR A 175 2.61 10.78 10.86
N LEU A 176 2.19 9.57 11.24
CA LEU A 176 2.44 8.37 10.46
C LEU A 176 1.69 8.39 9.12
N VAL A 177 0.43 8.77 9.13
CA VAL A 177 -0.44 8.75 7.93
C VAL A 177 -0.04 9.83 6.92
N GLN A 178 0.33 11.03 7.38
CA GLN A 178 0.75 12.14 6.54
C GLN A 178 2.22 12.04 6.11
N GLY A 179 3.06 11.44 6.96
CA GLY A 179 4.51 11.32 6.76
C GLY A 179 4.92 9.98 6.15
N ALA A 180 5.63 9.15 6.93
CA ALA A 180 6.25 7.92 6.45
C ALA A 180 5.27 6.96 5.77
N GLY A 181 4.06 6.77 6.32
CA GLY A 181 3.04 5.88 5.75
C GLY A 181 2.39 6.39 4.46
N HIS A 182 2.57 7.66 4.10
CA HIS A 182 2.11 8.33 2.86
C HIS A 182 0.75 7.84 2.30
N CYS A 183 -0.20 7.56 3.18
CA CYS A 183 -1.51 6.98 2.82
C CYS A 183 -2.27 7.87 1.80
N GLY A 184 -2.07 9.20 1.88
CA GLY A 184 -2.62 10.18 0.94
C GLY A 184 -2.23 9.92 -0.51
N THR A 185 -1.06 9.37 -0.76
CA THR A 185 -0.55 9.09 -2.11
C THR A 185 -1.48 8.19 -2.93
N CYS A 186 -2.15 7.22 -2.29
CA CYS A 186 -3.13 6.35 -2.94
C CYS A 186 -4.58 6.74 -2.61
N HIS A 187 -4.86 7.19 -1.39
CA HIS A 187 -6.21 7.41 -0.91
C HIS A 187 -6.73 8.84 -1.08
N THR A 188 -5.93 9.80 -1.57
CA THR A 188 -6.37 11.18 -1.82
C THR A 188 -6.56 11.43 -3.32
N PRO A 189 -7.67 12.04 -3.76
CA PRO A 189 -7.91 12.35 -5.16
C PRO A 189 -6.79 13.22 -5.75
N ARG A 190 -6.50 13.01 -7.03
CA ARG A 190 -5.48 13.76 -7.75
C ARG A 190 -6.06 14.84 -8.63
N GLY A 191 -5.32 15.93 -8.76
CA GLY A 191 -5.66 17.03 -9.64
C GLY A 191 -5.07 16.87 -11.06
N PHE A 192 -5.29 17.87 -11.88
CA PHE A 192 -4.86 17.89 -13.29
C PHE A 192 -3.32 17.71 -13.47
N ALA A 193 -2.54 18.24 -12.54
CA ALA A 193 -1.08 18.11 -12.56
C ALA A 193 -0.58 16.88 -11.77
N MET A 194 -1.44 15.88 -11.57
CA MET A 194 -1.16 14.66 -10.81
C MET A 194 -0.82 14.89 -9.32
N GLN A 195 -1.01 16.12 -8.83
CA GLN A 195 -0.84 16.44 -7.41
C GLN A 195 -1.96 15.84 -6.56
N GLU A 196 -1.69 15.51 -5.31
CA GLU A 196 -2.71 15.24 -4.31
C GLU A 196 -3.53 16.52 -4.05
N LEU A 197 -4.86 16.39 -3.97
CA LEU A 197 -5.74 17.53 -3.75
C LEU A 197 -5.80 17.96 -2.28
N ALA A 198 -5.18 17.20 -1.40
CA ALA A 198 -5.00 17.52 0.01
C ALA A 198 -3.79 16.75 0.56
N LEU A 199 -3.05 17.34 1.49
CA LEU A 199 -1.87 16.73 2.11
C LEU A 199 -2.12 16.36 3.59
N ASP A 200 -3.23 16.83 4.18
CA ASP A 200 -3.60 16.59 5.57
C ASP A 200 -5.12 16.61 5.78
N GLY A 201 -5.54 16.28 7.01
CA GLY A 201 -6.94 16.18 7.42
C GLY A 201 -7.69 17.50 7.57
N THR A 202 -7.08 18.66 7.32
CA THR A 202 -7.76 19.96 7.34
C THR A 202 -8.63 20.17 6.09
N ASN A 203 -8.40 19.38 5.05
CA ASN A 203 -9.14 19.42 3.79
C ASN A 203 -10.02 18.18 3.64
N ASP A 204 -11.27 18.36 3.25
CA ASP A 204 -12.28 17.30 3.09
C ASP A 204 -11.98 16.29 1.98
N LYS A 205 -11.01 16.54 1.11
CA LYS A 205 -10.54 15.63 0.07
C LYS A 205 -9.47 14.66 0.55
N TYR A 206 -8.84 14.93 1.70
CA TYR A 206 -7.80 14.06 2.23
C TYR A 206 -8.37 12.67 2.55
N LEU A 207 -7.73 11.62 2.04
CA LEU A 207 -8.08 10.20 2.19
C LEU A 207 -9.50 9.82 1.71
N LYS A 208 -10.11 10.63 0.84
CA LYS A 208 -11.48 10.44 0.32
C LYS A 208 -11.61 9.33 -0.73
N GLY A 209 -10.49 8.73 -1.09
CA GLY A 209 -10.40 7.73 -2.15
C GLY A 209 -9.96 8.33 -3.50
N ALA A 210 -9.21 7.53 -4.26
CA ALA A 210 -8.72 7.89 -5.58
C ALA A 210 -8.56 6.65 -6.47
N GLU A 211 -8.58 6.86 -7.78
CA GLU A 211 -8.20 5.82 -8.74
C GLU A 211 -6.76 6.07 -9.20
N LEU A 212 -5.95 5.02 -9.13
CA LEU A 212 -4.56 5.01 -9.57
C LEU A 212 -4.30 3.69 -10.29
N ASP A 213 -3.77 3.78 -11.50
CA ASP A 213 -3.35 2.62 -12.31
C ASP A 213 -4.40 1.50 -12.37
N GLY A 214 -5.67 1.88 -12.61
CA GLY A 214 -6.79 0.95 -12.68
C GLY A 214 -7.29 0.40 -11.35
N TRP A 215 -6.72 0.83 -10.22
CA TRP A 215 -7.17 0.46 -8.88
C TRP A 215 -7.83 1.64 -8.17
N TYR A 216 -8.96 1.40 -7.56
CA TYR A 216 -9.62 2.38 -6.70
C TYR A 216 -9.27 2.12 -5.24
N ALA A 217 -8.44 3.00 -4.67
CA ALA A 217 -8.20 3.07 -3.24
C ALA A 217 -9.39 3.82 -2.62
N GLY A 218 -10.24 3.13 -1.84
CA GLY A 218 -11.48 3.68 -1.28
C GLY A 218 -11.27 4.78 -0.25
N ASP A 219 -12.36 5.46 0.12
CA ASP A 219 -12.42 6.35 1.30
C ASP A 219 -12.20 5.52 2.56
N ILE A 220 -11.18 5.85 3.34
CA ILE A 220 -10.81 5.13 4.56
C ILE A 220 -11.15 5.88 5.85
N ARG A 221 -11.80 7.04 5.75
CA ARG A 221 -12.10 7.93 6.86
C ARG A 221 -13.33 7.50 7.66
N GLY A 222 -13.44 8.02 8.87
CA GLY A 222 -14.64 7.89 9.70
C GLY A 222 -14.92 6.47 10.17
N ASP A 223 -16.21 6.15 10.30
CA ASP A 223 -16.68 4.92 10.93
C ASP A 223 -17.06 3.79 9.94
N LEU A 224 -16.48 3.79 8.72
CA LEU A 224 -16.73 2.73 7.74
C LEU A 224 -16.35 1.34 8.30
N TYR A 225 -15.27 1.30 9.06
CA TYR A 225 -14.78 0.11 9.78
C TYR A 225 -14.73 0.39 11.28
N SER A 226 -14.94 -0.63 12.12
CA SER A 226 -14.60 -0.53 13.54
C SER A 226 -13.10 -0.36 13.74
N GLN A 227 -12.67 0.02 14.96
CA GLN A 227 -11.25 0.10 15.32
C GLN A 227 -10.56 -1.25 15.05
N GLU A 228 -11.17 -2.33 15.54
CA GLU A 228 -10.65 -3.68 15.46
C GLU A 228 -10.58 -4.18 14.02
N GLU A 229 -11.60 -3.91 13.19
CA GLU A 229 -11.61 -4.31 11.79
C GLU A 229 -10.51 -3.60 11.00
N MET A 230 -10.31 -2.29 11.19
CA MET A 230 -9.29 -1.54 10.47
C MET A 230 -7.87 -1.97 10.90
N VAL A 231 -7.63 -2.20 12.21
CA VAL A 231 -6.38 -2.76 12.71
C VAL A 231 -6.14 -4.16 12.11
N ALA A 232 -7.17 -5.02 12.06
CA ALA A 232 -7.07 -6.35 11.47
C ALA A 232 -6.72 -6.28 9.97
N LEU A 233 -7.37 -5.38 9.20
CA LEU A 233 -7.07 -5.16 7.79
C LEU A 233 -5.63 -4.72 7.57
N LEU A 234 -5.12 -3.76 8.34
CA LEU A 234 -3.74 -3.29 8.23
C LEU A 234 -2.71 -4.35 8.68
N LYS A 235 -3.05 -5.18 9.67
CA LYS A 235 -2.14 -6.18 10.24
C LYS A 235 -2.14 -7.51 9.48
N THR A 236 -3.28 -7.90 8.92
CA THR A 236 -3.46 -9.24 8.35
C THR A 236 -3.97 -9.24 6.90
N GLY A 237 -4.41 -8.10 6.40
CA GLY A 237 -5.06 -7.99 5.10
C GLY A 237 -6.49 -8.54 5.07
N ARG A 238 -7.08 -8.84 6.22
CA ARG A 238 -8.39 -9.49 6.31
C ARG A 238 -9.22 -9.02 7.49
N SER A 239 -10.53 -8.99 7.28
CA SER A 239 -11.54 -8.89 8.32
C SER A 239 -12.61 -9.95 8.05
N ASP A 240 -13.71 -9.92 8.80
CA ASP A 240 -14.83 -10.85 8.61
C ASP A 240 -15.46 -10.77 7.21
N LYS A 241 -15.41 -9.61 6.56
CA LYS A 241 -16.04 -9.36 5.26
C LYS A 241 -15.06 -9.05 4.15
N GLU A 242 -13.89 -8.54 4.50
CA GLU A 242 -12.94 -7.98 3.54
C GLU A 242 -11.69 -8.84 3.42
N ALA A 243 -11.12 -8.86 2.22
CA ALA A 243 -9.74 -9.25 2.01
C ALA A 243 -9.10 -8.24 1.05
N VAL A 244 -7.93 -7.78 1.41
CA VAL A 244 -7.19 -6.76 0.63
C VAL A 244 -6.47 -7.44 -0.52
N LEU A 245 -6.62 -6.88 -1.72
CA LEU A 245 -5.97 -7.32 -2.95
C LEU A 245 -5.29 -6.12 -3.66
N GLY A 246 -4.56 -6.43 -4.73
CA GLY A 246 -3.88 -5.43 -5.53
C GLY A 246 -2.77 -4.70 -4.76
N PRO A 247 -2.44 -3.46 -5.12
CA PRO A 247 -1.31 -2.73 -4.52
C PRO A 247 -1.36 -2.63 -2.99
N MET A 248 -2.55 -2.53 -2.40
CA MET A 248 -2.68 -2.51 -0.93
C MET A 248 -2.27 -3.84 -0.28
N ALA A 249 -2.37 -4.98 -0.99
CA ALA A 249 -1.89 -6.26 -0.48
C ALA A 249 -0.35 -6.28 -0.37
N ASP A 250 0.35 -5.59 -1.26
CA ASP A 250 1.81 -5.43 -1.18
C ASP A 250 2.20 -4.55 0.02
N VAL A 251 1.48 -3.43 0.25
CA VAL A 251 1.67 -2.57 1.43
C VAL A 251 1.52 -3.38 2.72
N ILE A 252 0.51 -4.26 2.81
CA ILE A 252 0.34 -5.11 3.99
C ILE A 252 1.48 -6.13 4.08
N THR A 253 1.82 -6.77 2.98
CA THR A 253 2.85 -7.82 2.95
C THR A 253 4.23 -7.29 3.35
N HIS A 254 4.61 -6.12 2.88
CA HIS A 254 5.96 -5.58 3.07
C HIS A 254 6.07 -4.56 4.21
N SER A 255 4.97 -3.93 4.60
CA SER A 255 4.97 -2.80 5.53
C SER A 255 4.04 -3.02 6.73
N SER A 256 2.73 -2.79 6.60
CA SER A 256 1.86 -2.59 7.74
C SER A 256 1.69 -3.79 8.68
N GLN A 257 1.85 -5.03 8.20
CA GLN A 257 1.86 -6.21 9.09
C GLN A 257 2.99 -6.19 10.14
N HIS A 258 4.03 -5.39 9.90
CA HIS A 258 5.21 -5.27 10.75
C HIS A 258 5.14 -4.05 11.68
N PHE A 259 4.08 -3.26 11.60
CA PHE A 259 3.91 -2.09 12.45
C PHE A 259 3.74 -2.49 13.91
N ARG A 260 4.25 -1.64 14.80
CA ARG A 260 3.99 -1.74 16.24
C ARG A 260 2.49 -1.58 16.48
N GLU A 261 1.95 -2.28 17.44
CA GLU A 261 0.51 -2.29 17.72
C GLU A 261 0.00 -0.89 18.09
N ASP A 262 0.79 -0.14 18.86
CA ASP A 262 0.47 1.23 19.24
C ASP A 262 0.40 2.16 18.00
N ASP A 263 1.29 1.96 17.03
CA ASP A 263 1.28 2.72 15.77
C ASP A 263 0.07 2.38 14.89
N LEU A 264 -0.32 1.10 14.82
CA LEU A 264 -1.57 0.69 14.13
C LEU A 264 -2.80 1.35 14.77
N ASN A 265 -2.89 1.32 16.10
CA ASN A 265 -3.99 1.96 16.83
C ASN A 265 -4.00 3.48 16.62
N SER A 266 -2.84 4.10 16.65
CA SER A 266 -2.69 5.54 16.39
C SER A 266 -3.14 5.94 14.99
N ILE A 267 -2.74 5.17 13.96
CA ILE A 267 -3.17 5.36 12.56
C ILE A 267 -4.69 5.29 12.49
N VAL A 268 -5.30 4.25 13.07
CA VAL A 268 -6.75 4.04 13.01
C VAL A 268 -7.48 5.13 13.79
N THR A 269 -6.98 5.54 14.97
CA THR A 269 -7.54 6.66 15.76
C THR A 269 -7.56 7.95 14.94
N TYR A 270 -6.47 8.28 14.24
CA TYR A 270 -6.43 9.46 13.39
C TYR A 270 -7.40 9.35 12.20
N VAL A 271 -7.32 8.29 11.42
CA VAL A 271 -8.12 8.12 10.19
C VAL A 271 -9.62 8.13 10.51
N ARG A 272 -10.04 7.47 11.57
CA ARG A 272 -11.45 7.46 12.02
C ARG A 272 -11.94 8.81 12.55
N SER A 273 -11.05 9.66 13.02
CA SER A 273 -11.40 11.01 13.47
C SER A 273 -11.72 11.98 12.33
N LEU A 274 -11.29 11.65 11.09
CA LEU A 274 -11.51 12.49 9.93
C LEU A 274 -12.98 12.51 9.53
N SER A 275 -13.49 13.71 9.24
CA SER A 275 -14.90 13.90 8.85
C SER A 275 -15.19 13.22 7.51
N THR A 276 -16.28 12.48 7.47
CA THR A 276 -16.79 11.89 6.22
C THR A 276 -17.97 12.72 5.70
N THR A 277 -18.04 12.88 4.40
CA THR A 277 -19.29 13.29 3.75
C THR A 277 -20.16 12.05 3.61
N PRO A 278 -21.42 12.05 4.06
CA PRO A 278 -22.30 10.91 3.86
C PRO A 278 -22.33 10.50 2.38
N VAL A 279 -22.04 9.25 2.10
CA VAL A 279 -22.16 8.71 0.74
C VAL A 279 -23.65 8.69 0.41
N SER A 280 -24.06 9.44 -0.63
CA SER A 280 -25.42 9.40 -1.10
C SER A 280 -25.70 8.01 -1.70
N ALA A 281 -26.87 7.44 -1.39
CA ALA A 281 -27.28 6.21 -2.04
C ALA A 281 -27.24 6.39 -3.57
N PRO A 282 -26.85 5.34 -4.31
CA PRO A 282 -26.81 5.40 -5.78
C PRO A 282 -28.18 5.81 -6.35
N THR A 283 -28.17 6.74 -7.30
CA THR A 283 -29.43 7.17 -7.99
C THR A 283 -30.05 6.07 -8.82
N GLN A 284 -29.25 5.10 -9.22
CA GLN A 284 -29.66 3.90 -9.94
C GLN A 284 -28.97 2.70 -9.30
N LEU A 285 -29.73 1.62 -9.07
CA LEU A 285 -29.20 0.37 -8.54
C LEU A 285 -28.87 -0.60 -9.68
N ALA A 286 -27.83 -1.41 -9.45
CA ALA A 286 -27.51 -2.54 -10.32
C ALA A 286 -28.70 -3.51 -10.41
N GLN A 287 -28.83 -4.19 -11.53
CA GLN A 287 -29.91 -5.16 -11.78
C GLN A 287 -29.32 -6.54 -12.06
N ALA A 288 -29.85 -7.54 -11.38
CA ALA A 288 -29.48 -8.92 -11.59
C ALA A 288 -30.19 -9.52 -12.82
N SER A 289 -29.46 -10.25 -13.66
CA SER A 289 -29.99 -11.05 -14.73
C SER A 289 -29.92 -12.56 -14.42
N GLU A 290 -30.80 -13.37 -14.97
CA GLU A 290 -30.75 -14.84 -14.75
C GLU A 290 -29.56 -15.50 -15.44
N SER A 291 -29.03 -14.94 -16.53
CA SER A 291 -27.80 -15.40 -17.17
C SER A 291 -26.60 -15.16 -16.26
N ALA A 292 -26.46 -13.95 -15.71
CA ALA A 292 -25.39 -13.60 -14.78
C ALA A 292 -25.44 -14.44 -13.47
N LYS A 293 -26.63 -14.73 -12.99
CA LYS A 293 -26.82 -15.65 -11.84
C LYS A 293 -26.32 -17.07 -12.15
N THR A 294 -26.52 -17.54 -13.38
CA THR A 294 -26.02 -18.85 -13.81
C THR A 294 -24.51 -18.82 -13.90
N ASP A 295 -23.92 -17.78 -14.48
CA ASP A 295 -22.46 -17.60 -14.55
C ASP A 295 -21.85 -17.52 -13.14
N TYR A 296 -22.47 -16.77 -12.23
CA TYR A 296 -22.02 -16.72 -10.83
C TYR A 296 -21.98 -18.11 -10.19
N LYS A 297 -23.07 -18.90 -10.32
CA LYS A 297 -23.12 -20.26 -9.74
C LYS A 297 -22.04 -21.16 -10.31
N MET A 298 -21.73 -21.00 -11.59
CA MET A 298 -20.78 -21.87 -12.30
C MET A 298 -19.31 -21.52 -11.98
N TYR A 299 -18.98 -20.22 -11.90
CA TYR A 299 -17.59 -19.76 -11.83
C TYR A 299 -17.19 -19.18 -10.47
N CYS A 300 -18.13 -18.68 -9.68
CA CYS A 300 -17.84 -17.93 -8.46
C CYS A 300 -18.37 -18.62 -7.19
N GLY A 301 -19.56 -19.23 -7.30
CA GLY A 301 -20.31 -19.75 -6.16
C GLY A 301 -19.60 -20.87 -5.36
N THR A 302 -18.68 -21.61 -5.99
CA THR A 302 -17.88 -22.65 -5.31
C THR A 302 -16.98 -22.06 -4.24
N CYS A 303 -16.41 -20.89 -4.48
CA CYS A 303 -15.53 -20.18 -3.55
C CYS A 303 -16.32 -19.19 -2.67
N HIS A 304 -17.10 -18.30 -3.29
CA HIS A 304 -17.80 -17.21 -2.59
C HIS A 304 -19.15 -17.60 -1.96
N GLY A 305 -19.58 -18.84 -2.09
CA GLY A 305 -20.87 -19.31 -1.59
C GLY A 305 -22.05 -18.92 -2.50
N SER A 306 -23.19 -19.61 -2.35
CA SER A 306 -24.43 -19.27 -3.06
C SER A 306 -25.11 -18.02 -2.51
N ASP A 307 -24.75 -17.64 -1.29
CA ASP A 307 -25.24 -16.52 -0.49
C ASP A 307 -24.24 -15.34 -0.44
N GLY A 308 -23.09 -15.49 -1.11
CA GLY A 308 -22.09 -14.44 -1.20
C GLY A 308 -21.34 -14.16 0.11
N VAL A 309 -21.40 -15.03 1.13
CA VAL A 309 -20.74 -14.78 2.44
C VAL A 309 -19.27 -15.21 2.47
N GLY A 310 -18.78 -15.83 1.40
CA GLY A 310 -17.40 -16.31 1.36
C GLY A 310 -17.14 -17.54 2.22
N ARG A 311 -15.91 -17.71 2.72
CA ARG A 311 -15.51 -18.83 3.57
C ARG A 311 -14.47 -18.41 4.62
N ASP A 312 -14.82 -18.55 5.89
CA ASP A 312 -13.93 -18.60 7.06
C ASP A 312 -12.70 -17.68 6.99
N HIS A 313 -12.87 -16.40 6.70
CA HIS A 313 -11.78 -15.40 6.57
C HIS A 313 -10.73 -15.74 5.48
N ILE A 314 -10.95 -16.78 4.69
CA ILE A 314 -10.06 -17.19 3.60
C ILE A 314 -10.50 -16.57 2.29
N ILE A 315 -11.80 -16.72 1.96
CA ILE A 315 -12.41 -16.16 0.76
C ILE A 315 -13.35 -15.06 1.22
N PRO A 316 -13.13 -13.82 0.77
CA PRO A 316 -13.91 -12.67 1.25
C PRO A 316 -15.39 -12.82 0.89
N ALA A 317 -16.24 -12.26 1.72
CA ALA A 317 -17.63 -12.06 1.40
C ALA A 317 -17.76 -11.13 0.18
N LEU A 318 -18.79 -11.34 -0.62
CA LEU A 318 -19.26 -10.39 -1.65
C LEU A 318 -20.49 -9.62 -1.14
N ALA A 319 -21.20 -10.19 -0.16
CA ALA A 319 -22.29 -9.56 0.53
C ALA A 319 -21.80 -8.49 1.49
N GLY A 320 -22.17 -7.24 1.28
CA GLY A 320 -21.77 -6.12 2.13
C GLY A 320 -20.29 -5.74 2.06
N ASN A 321 -19.55 -6.21 1.06
CA ASN A 321 -18.13 -5.93 0.87
C ASN A 321 -17.94 -4.51 0.30
N SER A 322 -17.01 -3.75 0.85
CA SER A 322 -16.80 -2.34 0.48
C SER A 322 -16.32 -2.17 -0.97
N THR A 323 -15.43 -3.04 -1.46
CA THR A 323 -14.98 -3.03 -2.86
C THR A 323 -16.13 -3.35 -3.82
N VAL A 324 -17.00 -4.28 -3.45
CA VAL A 324 -18.21 -4.60 -4.24
C VAL A 324 -19.15 -3.42 -4.29
N LEU A 325 -19.29 -2.66 -3.21
CA LEU A 325 -20.25 -1.56 -3.09
C LEU A 325 -19.68 -0.18 -3.45
N ALA A 326 -18.37 -0.08 -3.68
CA ALA A 326 -17.73 1.18 -4.03
C ALA A 326 -18.39 1.86 -5.24
N ASP A 327 -18.53 3.19 -5.20
CA ASP A 327 -19.09 3.97 -6.32
C ASP A 327 -18.22 3.82 -7.59
N ASN A 328 -16.90 3.82 -7.42
CA ASN A 328 -15.98 3.52 -8.50
C ASN A 328 -15.72 2.00 -8.56
N PRO A 329 -16.14 1.31 -9.64
CA PRO A 329 -16.01 -0.13 -9.77
C PRO A 329 -14.63 -0.60 -10.26
N ALA A 330 -13.63 0.28 -10.45
CA ALA A 330 -12.37 -0.06 -11.10
C ALA A 330 -11.67 -1.27 -10.44
N SER A 331 -11.49 -1.28 -9.11
CA SER A 331 -10.89 -2.41 -8.40
C SER A 331 -11.70 -3.70 -8.56
N LEU A 332 -13.03 -3.61 -8.49
CA LEU A 332 -13.89 -4.78 -8.64
C LEU A 332 -13.80 -5.38 -10.05
N VAL A 333 -13.76 -4.53 -11.09
CA VAL A 333 -13.57 -4.94 -12.48
C VAL A 333 -12.18 -5.54 -12.67
N ASN A 334 -11.14 -4.88 -12.15
CA ASN A 334 -9.76 -5.31 -12.27
C ASN A 334 -9.54 -6.69 -11.63
N ILE A 335 -10.07 -6.91 -10.42
CA ILE A 335 -10.04 -8.21 -9.74
C ILE A 335 -10.75 -9.29 -10.57
N LEU A 336 -11.89 -9.02 -11.17
CA LEU A 336 -12.57 -9.99 -12.02
C LEU A 336 -11.76 -10.33 -13.26
N LEU A 337 -11.22 -9.33 -13.95
CA LEU A 337 -10.51 -9.54 -15.22
C LEU A 337 -9.15 -10.21 -15.01
N HIS A 338 -8.36 -9.68 -14.11
CA HIS A 338 -6.94 -10.05 -13.97
C HIS A 338 -6.66 -10.95 -12.76
N GLY A 339 -7.68 -11.18 -11.91
CA GLY A 339 -7.49 -11.90 -10.67
C GLY A 339 -6.72 -11.07 -9.65
N GLY A 340 -6.17 -11.74 -8.66
CA GLY A 340 -5.35 -11.09 -7.64
C GLY A 340 -4.98 -12.02 -6.52
N GLN A 341 -3.93 -11.67 -5.81
CA GLN A 341 -3.48 -12.37 -4.61
C GLN A 341 -3.77 -11.51 -3.38
N THR A 342 -4.31 -12.12 -2.33
CA THR A 342 -4.41 -11.45 -1.03
C THR A 342 -3.05 -11.36 -0.37
N ALA A 343 -2.89 -10.43 0.57
CA ALA A 343 -1.64 -10.26 1.30
C ALA A 343 -1.14 -11.57 1.93
N THR A 344 0.18 -11.79 1.85
CA THR A 344 0.87 -12.84 2.61
C THR A 344 1.41 -12.23 3.89
N THR A 345 0.99 -12.75 5.02
CA THR A 345 1.34 -12.21 6.34
C THR A 345 1.82 -13.32 7.28
N LYS A 346 2.34 -12.92 8.44
CA LYS A 346 2.68 -13.87 9.52
C LYS A 346 1.47 -14.70 9.98
N ALA A 347 0.26 -14.15 9.83
CA ALA A 347 -0.99 -14.80 10.24
C ALA A 347 -1.57 -15.69 9.13
N HIS A 348 -1.40 -15.35 7.87
CA HIS A 348 -2.06 -15.99 6.73
C HIS A 348 -1.17 -16.07 5.50
N ILE A 349 -1.25 -17.18 4.76
CA ILE A 349 -0.74 -17.25 3.40
C ILE A 349 -1.69 -16.53 2.45
N GLY A 350 -1.13 -15.96 1.37
CA GLY A 350 -1.93 -15.34 0.31
C GLY A 350 -2.74 -16.37 -0.48
N TYR A 351 -3.95 -16.01 -0.87
CA TYR A 351 -4.81 -16.82 -1.74
C TYR A 351 -5.04 -16.09 -3.06
N ASN A 352 -5.06 -16.85 -4.16
CA ASN A 352 -5.29 -16.31 -5.48
C ASN A 352 -6.76 -16.38 -5.89
N MET A 353 -7.32 -15.27 -6.35
CA MET A 353 -8.51 -15.25 -7.18
C MET A 353 -8.07 -15.37 -8.64
N PRO A 354 -8.58 -16.34 -9.42
CA PRO A 354 -8.20 -16.49 -10.83
C PRO A 354 -8.74 -15.36 -11.70
N ALA A 355 -8.02 -15.07 -12.79
CA ALA A 355 -8.47 -14.14 -13.83
C ALA A 355 -9.58 -14.74 -14.69
N TYR A 356 -10.53 -13.89 -15.11
CA TYR A 356 -11.65 -14.29 -15.97
C TYR A 356 -11.77 -13.48 -17.27
N ASP A 357 -10.74 -12.72 -17.65
CA ASP A 357 -10.69 -11.97 -18.92
C ASP A 357 -10.87 -12.85 -20.15
N TRP A 358 -10.37 -14.09 -20.10
CA TRP A 358 -10.50 -15.10 -21.15
C TRP A 358 -11.91 -15.65 -21.27
N LYS A 359 -12.77 -15.52 -20.24
CA LYS A 359 -14.08 -16.14 -20.18
C LYS A 359 -15.22 -15.19 -20.54
N PHE A 360 -15.19 -13.96 -20.04
CA PHE A 360 -16.27 -13.01 -20.16
C PHE A 360 -15.88 -11.86 -21.11
N ASN A 361 -16.76 -11.55 -22.06
CA ASN A 361 -16.67 -10.28 -22.77
C ASN A 361 -17.11 -9.12 -21.88
N ASP A 362 -16.94 -7.88 -22.33
CA ASP A 362 -17.22 -6.69 -21.52
C ASP A 362 -18.65 -6.63 -20.98
N GLN A 363 -19.63 -6.99 -21.80
CA GLN A 363 -21.04 -7.00 -21.37
C GLN A 363 -21.32 -8.12 -20.36
N GLN A 364 -20.80 -9.33 -20.59
CA GLN A 364 -20.97 -10.46 -19.68
C GLN A 364 -20.33 -10.19 -18.33
N ALA A 365 -19.13 -9.60 -18.32
CA ALA A 365 -18.46 -9.20 -17.09
C ALA A 365 -19.25 -8.13 -16.33
N ALA A 366 -19.76 -7.10 -17.03
CA ALA A 366 -20.61 -6.08 -16.43
C ALA A 366 -21.90 -6.68 -15.85
N ASP A 367 -22.57 -7.59 -16.57
CA ASP A 367 -23.79 -8.25 -16.10
C ASP A 367 -23.53 -9.11 -14.86
N LEU A 368 -22.39 -9.84 -14.81
CA LEU A 368 -21.97 -10.63 -13.66
C LEU A 368 -21.71 -9.75 -12.44
N LEU A 369 -20.98 -8.64 -12.62
CA LEU A 369 -20.73 -7.68 -11.55
C LEU A 369 -22.02 -7.02 -11.06
N ASN A 370 -22.95 -6.70 -11.96
CA ASN A 370 -24.26 -6.17 -11.60
C ASN A 370 -25.09 -7.18 -10.80
N TYR A 371 -25.03 -8.47 -11.14
CA TYR A 371 -25.65 -9.52 -10.33
C TYR A 371 -25.11 -9.52 -8.90
N ILE A 372 -23.76 -9.46 -8.73
CA ILE A 372 -23.10 -9.43 -7.42
C ILE A 372 -23.52 -8.17 -6.64
N ARG A 373 -23.53 -7.00 -7.30
CA ARG A 373 -23.84 -5.70 -6.70
C ARG A 373 -25.34 -5.54 -6.36
N ALA A 374 -26.21 -6.41 -6.88
CA ALA A 374 -27.67 -6.42 -6.63
C ALA A 374 -28.12 -7.60 -5.75
N SER A 375 -27.22 -8.51 -5.36
CA SER A 375 -27.56 -9.73 -4.61
C SER A 375 -27.27 -9.58 -3.11
N TRP A 376 -27.89 -10.44 -2.30
CA TRP A 376 -27.61 -10.61 -0.86
C TRP A 376 -27.73 -9.32 -0.03
N GLY A 377 -28.62 -8.42 -0.42
CA GLY A 377 -28.80 -7.13 0.25
C GLY A 377 -27.87 -6.02 -0.24
N ASN A 378 -26.99 -6.29 -1.19
CA ASN A 378 -26.16 -5.29 -1.84
C ASN A 378 -27.03 -4.28 -2.62
N GLN A 379 -26.65 -3.01 -2.55
CA GLN A 379 -27.32 -1.89 -3.23
C GLN A 379 -26.28 -1.04 -3.99
N GLY A 380 -25.45 -1.69 -4.81
CA GLY A 380 -24.40 -1.02 -5.56
C GLY A 380 -24.92 -0.32 -6.83
N ALA A 381 -24.21 0.71 -7.28
CA ALA A 381 -24.43 1.35 -8.57
C ALA A 381 -24.13 0.39 -9.74
N PRO A 382 -24.75 0.56 -10.93
CA PRO A 382 -24.49 -0.34 -12.05
C PRO A 382 -23.09 -0.19 -12.62
N VAL A 383 -22.52 -1.31 -13.06
CA VAL A 383 -21.27 -1.38 -13.84
C VAL A 383 -21.66 -1.49 -15.32
N SER A 384 -21.07 -0.68 -16.18
CA SER A 384 -21.27 -0.72 -17.62
C SER A 384 -20.19 -1.52 -18.34
N ALA A 385 -20.49 -2.01 -19.55
CA ALA A 385 -19.47 -2.61 -20.42
C ALA A 385 -18.30 -1.65 -20.71
N GLN A 386 -18.53 -0.32 -20.68
CA GLN A 386 -17.48 0.68 -20.85
C GLN A 386 -16.53 0.72 -19.65
N ASN A 387 -17.03 0.53 -18.42
CA ASN A 387 -16.16 0.40 -17.23
C ASN A 387 -15.26 -0.83 -17.35
N VAL A 388 -15.81 -1.95 -17.83
CA VAL A 388 -15.02 -3.18 -18.04
C VAL A 388 -13.97 -2.97 -19.13
N LYS A 389 -14.34 -2.37 -20.26
CA LYS A 389 -13.43 -2.09 -21.37
C LYS A 389 -12.27 -1.18 -20.96
N ALA A 390 -12.49 -0.25 -20.04
CA ALA A 390 -11.46 0.68 -19.58
C ALA A 390 -10.36 -0.01 -18.74
N GLN A 391 -10.62 -1.21 -18.23
CA GLN A 391 -9.70 -2.01 -17.42
C GLN A 391 -9.05 -3.17 -18.19
N ARG A 392 -9.33 -3.34 -19.47
CA ARG A 392 -8.66 -4.29 -20.35
C ARG A 392 -7.45 -3.62 -20.99
#